data_5c81ee55403a86a244751bd31c57fcc6
#
_entry.id   5c81ee55403a86a244751bd31c57fcc6
#
_cell.length_a   1.000
_cell.length_b   1.000
_cell.length_c   1.000
_cell.angle_alpha   90.00
_cell.angle_beta   90.00
_cell.angle_gamma   90.00
#
_symmetry.space_group_name_H-M   'P 1'
#
loop_
_entity.id
_entity.type
_entity.pdbx_description
1 polymer ?
#
loop_
_entity_poly.entity_id
_entity_poly.type
_entity_poly.pdbx_seq_one_letter_code
_entity_poly.pdbx_strand_id
1 'polypeptide(L)'
;PAAEDANILLDIAHNIPQHIKPEIGGRFLGGAISYDPETGIIGGWGSYRGGFGSGAPYKVYFAAALDRAPRSVAVTDDGDGKLYARIALPPFDAPGTVLLKIAVSLRSESNARKFLAEQIPGHDFEKVKAAARETWNRRLNSIQIDTESETAKKIFYTALYHSFLMARDRTGDNPHTDSDTPHMDDHYCIWDTWRTKYPLMTLLNESYVARSINSFIERFERTGACQPTYTSSLEWEAKQGGDDVDNVIVDAWLKGVEGVDWTRAYRIVRFHALNTRSHEYLRLGWQPETGSPMSCSAALEYAYNDYCASLMAEGMGDHETARMLSQRSCSWEKLFDTSLESDGFKGFVAPRKENGQWISIDPKKTYGSWVEYFYEGNSWVYSLFAPHQFDRLAELCGGPRRTVERLEHGFSRKLIDLNNEPGFLAPYIFTHCSRADLTSKYVAQIRDTQFSLERGYLGNKD
;
A
#
# COMPACT_ATOMS: atom_id res chain seq x y z
N PRO A 1 -35.32 13.38 -28.40
CA PRO A 1 -35.94 12.15 -27.93
C PRO A 1 -37.07 12.55 -27.03
N ALA A 2 -38.24 11.95 -27.19
CA ALA A 2 -39.38 12.23 -26.36
C ALA A 2 -38.99 11.85 -24.92
N ALA A 3 -39.32 12.70 -23.95
CA ALA A 3 -39.00 12.54 -22.54
C ALA A 3 -39.64 11.27 -21.88
N GLU A 4 -40.35 10.48 -22.68
CA GLU A 4 -41.11 9.31 -22.24
C GLU A 4 -40.23 8.08 -21.93
N ASP A 5 -38.98 8.04 -22.40
CA ASP A 5 -38.10 6.86 -22.31
C ASP A 5 -36.80 7.10 -21.51
N ALA A 6 -36.77 8.12 -20.67
CA ALA A 6 -35.60 8.36 -19.83
C ALA A 6 -35.47 7.26 -18.75
N ASN A 7 -34.33 6.58 -18.75
CA ASN A 7 -34.04 5.49 -17.81
C ASN A 7 -32.65 5.66 -17.20
N ILE A 8 -32.51 5.19 -15.96
CA ILE A 8 -31.20 4.95 -15.31
C ILE A 8 -31.00 3.45 -15.25
N LEU A 9 -29.82 2.98 -15.62
CA LEU A 9 -29.41 1.60 -15.43
C LEU A 9 -28.48 1.53 -14.22
N LEU A 10 -28.85 0.74 -13.23
CA LEU A 10 -28.02 0.42 -12.07
C LEU A 10 -27.57 -1.03 -12.23
N ASP A 11 -26.34 -1.20 -12.69
CA ASP A 11 -25.73 -2.50 -12.98
C ASP A 11 -24.75 -2.85 -11.86
N ILE A 12 -25.05 -3.95 -11.11
CA ILE A 12 -24.15 -4.44 -10.06
C ILE A 12 -23.28 -5.61 -10.51
N ALA A 13 -23.52 -6.14 -11.69
CA ALA A 13 -22.71 -7.22 -12.24
C ALA A 13 -21.50 -6.70 -13.05
N HIS A 14 -21.49 -5.41 -13.39
CA HIS A 14 -20.40 -4.82 -14.15
C HIS A 14 -19.09 -4.87 -13.36
N ASN A 15 -18.10 -5.51 -13.96
CA ASN A 15 -16.74 -5.49 -13.49
C ASN A 15 -15.86 -4.83 -14.54
N ILE A 16 -14.94 -3.99 -14.12
CA ILE A 16 -13.90 -3.48 -15.00
C ILE A 16 -13.02 -4.68 -15.38
N PRO A 17 -13.03 -5.14 -16.65
CA PRO A 17 -12.18 -6.26 -17.03
C PRO A 17 -10.72 -5.86 -16.81
N GLN A 18 -10.02 -6.58 -15.96
CA GLN A 18 -8.58 -6.42 -15.87
C GLN A 18 -7.98 -7.10 -17.11
N HIS A 19 -7.47 -6.31 -18.03
CA HIS A 19 -6.82 -6.80 -19.25
C HIS A 19 -5.49 -7.51 -18.99
N ILE A 20 -5.05 -7.57 -17.74
CA ILE A 20 -3.70 -7.97 -17.38
C ILE A 20 -3.56 -9.49 -17.24
N LYS A 21 -4.48 -10.16 -16.56
CA LYS A 21 -4.51 -11.64 -16.43
C LYS A 21 -5.93 -12.09 -16.11
N PRO A 22 -6.50 -13.08 -16.85
CA PRO A 22 -7.83 -13.60 -16.56
C PRO A 22 -8.01 -14.15 -15.13
N GLU A 23 -6.93 -14.64 -14.52
CA GLU A 23 -6.93 -15.19 -13.17
C GLU A 23 -7.05 -14.09 -12.09
N ILE A 24 -6.66 -12.86 -12.39
CA ILE A 24 -6.73 -11.71 -11.46
C ILE A 24 -7.98 -10.87 -11.72
N GLY A 25 -8.62 -11.05 -12.87
CA GLY A 25 -9.83 -10.33 -13.25
C GLY A 25 -10.96 -10.52 -12.24
N GLY A 26 -11.65 -9.42 -11.89
CA GLY A 26 -12.83 -9.49 -11.05
C GLY A 26 -13.95 -10.29 -11.72
N ARG A 27 -14.65 -11.12 -10.95
CA ARG A 27 -15.82 -11.89 -11.42
C ARG A 27 -17.00 -11.60 -10.51
N PHE A 28 -18.14 -11.29 -11.11
CA PHE A 28 -19.41 -11.29 -10.42
C PHE A 28 -19.86 -12.73 -10.18
N LEU A 29 -20.30 -13.03 -8.96
CA LEU A 29 -20.71 -14.37 -8.55
C LEU A 29 -22.22 -14.49 -8.31
N GLY A 30 -22.93 -13.37 -8.31
CA GLY A 30 -24.34 -13.29 -8.04
C GLY A 30 -24.67 -12.16 -7.10
N GLY A 31 -25.95 -11.88 -6.91
CA GLY A 31 -26.41 -10.79 -6.07
C GLY A 31 -27.93 -10.71 -5.98
N ALA A 32 -28.41 -9.62 -5.44
CA ALA A 32 -29.83 -9.28 -5.42
C ALA A 32 -30.02 -7.77 -5.47
N ILE A 33 -31.08 -7.34 -6.14
CA ILE A 33 -31.56 -5.95 -6.15
C ILE A 33 -33.02 -5.98 -5.74
N SER A 34 -33.41 -5.05 -4.88
CA SER A 34 -34.80 -4.85 -4.49
C SER A 34 -35.17 -3.37 -4.55
N TYR A 35 -36.44 -3.08 -4.75
CA TYR A 35 -37.00 -1.73 -4.65
C TYR A 35 -38.11 -1.72 -3.61
N ASP A 36 -38.02 -0.79 -2.68
CA ASP A 36 -39.03 -0.53 -1.68
C ASP A 36 -39.79 0.74 -2.07
N PRO A 37 -41.06 0.62 -2.53
CA PRO A 37 -41.84 1.77 -2.95
C PRO A 37 -42.28 2.68 -1.80
N GLU A 38 -42.27 2.21 -0.54
CA GLU A 38 -42.65 3.01 0.62
C GLU A 38 -41.55 3.99 0.99
N THR A 39 -40.31 3.54 0.95
CA THR A 39 -39.13 4.36 1.26
C THR A 39 -38.48 4.98 0.02
N GLY A 40 -38.80 4.51 -1.18
CA GLY A 40 -38.15 4.91 -2.43
C GLY A 40 -36.72 4.39 -2.57
N ILE A 41 -36.29 3.45 -1.72
CA ILE A 41 -34.92 2.94 -1.70
C ILE A 41 -34.81 1.72 -2.62
N ILE A 42 -33.79 1.78 -3.49
CA ILE A 42 -33.29 0.62 -4.25
C ILE A 42 -32.08 0.10 -3.49
N GLY A 43 -32.14 -1.13 -3.01
CA GLY A 43 -31.10 -1.74 -2.19
C GLY A 43 -30.70 -3.10 -2.72
N GLY A 44 -29.60 -3.63 -2.18
CA GLY A 44 -29.17 -4.98 -2.55
C GLY A 44 -27.70 -5.22 -2.26
N TRP A 45 -27.19 -6.28 -2.90
CA TRP A 45 -25.79 -6.70 -2.75
C TRP A 45 -25.31 -7.42 -3.99
N GLY A 46 -24.00 -7.31 -4.25
CA GLY A 46 -23.28 -8.14 -5.20
C GLY A 46 -22.17 -8.92 -4.50
N SER A 47 -21.96 -10.15 -4.94
CA SER A 47 -20.83 -10.98 -4.53
C SER A 47 -19.81 -11.05 -5.67
N TYR A 48 -18.54 -10.91 -5.32
CA TYR A 48 -17.47 -10.83 -6.29
C TYR A 48 -16.27 -11.66 -5.82
N ARG A 49 -15.42 -12.04 -6.77
CA ARG A 49 -14.11 -12.67 -6.54
C ARG A 49 -13.12 -12.09 -7.52
N GLY A 50 -11.85 -11.99 -7.13
CA GLY A 50 -10.76 -11.54 -8.00
C GLY A 50 -10.14 -10.23 -7.55
N GLY A 51 -9.34 -9.63 -8.42
CA GLY A 51 -8.43 -8.54 -8.08
C GLY A 51 -7.17 -9.06 -7.37
N PHE A 52 -6.38 -8.18 -6.81
CA PHE A 52 -5.20 -8.58 -6.05
C PHE A 52 -5.55 -9.39 -4.78
N GLY A 53 -6.79 -9.34 -4.32
CA GLY A 53 -7.33 -10.17 -3.26
C GLY A 53 -8.02 -11.43 -3.78
N SER A 54 -7.46 -12.14 -4.72
CA SER A 54 -8.08 -13.21 -5.52
C SER A 54 -8.56 -14.45 -4.74
N GLY A 55 -8.35 -14.52 -3.43
CA GLY A 55 -8.66 -15.69 -2.62
C GLY A 55 -10.14 -15.92 -2.38
N ALA A 56 -10.72 -15.24 -1.41
CA ALA A 56 -12.09 -15.43 -0.96
C ALA A 56 -13.09 -14.53 -1.70
N PRO A 57 -14.35 -15.00 -1.89
CA PRO A 57 -15.43 -14.12 -2.32
C PRO A 57 -15.71 -13.02 -1.29
N TYR A 58 -16.10 -11.85 -1.76
CA TYR A 58 -16.52 -10.73 -0.94
C TYR A 58 -17.85 -10.17 -1.40
N LYS A 59 -18.57 -9.49 -0.51
CA LYS A 59 -19.83 -8.83 -0.81
C LYS A 59 -19.70 -7.32 -0.70
N VAL A 60 -20.39 -6.63 -1.60
CA VAL A 60 -20.64 -5.20 -1.51
C VAL A 60 -22.14 -4.99 -1.47
N TYR A 61 -22.60 -4.35 -0.42
CA TYR A 61 -23.98 -3.97 -0.24
C TYR A 61 -24.16 -2.52 -0.69
N PHE A 62 -25.36 -2.16 -1.13
CA PHE A 62 -25.66 -0.80 -1.54
C PHE A 62 -27.06 -0.37 -1.14
N ALA A 63 -27.26 0.93 -1.06
CA ALA A 63 -28.56 1.58 -1.01
C ALA A 63 -28.52 2.82 -1.91
N ALA A 64 -29.55 3.02 -2.70
CA ALA A 64 -29.68 4.11 -3.64
C ALA A 64 -31.07 4.77 -3.53
N ALA A 65 -31.14 6.08 -3.73
CA ALA A 65 -32.39 6.81 -3.76
C ALA A 65 -32.35 7.96 -4.77
N LEU A 66 -33.46 8.18 -5.45
CA LEU A 66 -33.66 9.30 -6.36
C LEU A 66 -34.29 10.49 -5.64
N ASP A 67 -34.13 11.70 -6.16
CA ASP A 67 -34.80 12.93 -5.68
C ASP A 67 -36.30 12.96 -6.01
N ARG A 68 -36.77 11.98 -6.75
CA ARG A 68 -38.18 11.77 -7.16
C ARG A 68 -38.53 10.30 -7.29
N ALA A 69 -39.80 9.96 -7.11
CA ALA A 69 -40.27 8.60 -7.28
C ALA A 69 -40.07 8.16 -8.74
N PRO A 70 -39.50 6.98 -8.99
CA PRO A 70 -39.44 6.42 -10.34
C PRO A 70 -40.87 5.99 -10.81
N ARG A 71 -41.08 6.00 -12.11
CA ARG A 71 -42.34 5.43 -12.69
C ARG A 71 -42.42 3.92 -12.48
N SER A 72 -41.28 3.24 -12.61
CA SER A 72 -41.13 1.82 -12.31
C SER A 72 -39.67 1.47 -12.10
N VAL A 73 -39.44 0.39 -11.35
CA VAL A 73 -38.12 -0.26 -11.20
C VAL A 73 -38.27 -1.71 -11.63
N ALA A 74 -37.60 -2.11 -12.69
CA ALA A 74 -37.59 -3.48 -13.18
C ALA A 74 -36.20 -4.08 -13.00
N VAL A 75 -36.13 -5.18 -12.22
CA VAL A 75 -34.89 -5.93 -12.02
C VAL A 75 -34.79 -7.02 -13.07
N THR A 76 -33.65 -7.12 -13.72
CA THR A 76 -33.32 -8.16 -14.69
C THR A 76 -32.13 -8.95 -14.17
N ASP A 77 -32.31 -10.26 -14.08
CA ASP A 77 -31.26 -11.25 -13.88
C ASP A 77 -31.34 -12.21 -15.07
N ASP A 78 -30.34 -12.20 -15.94
CA ASP A 78 -30.35 -13.06 -17.14
C ASP A 78 -29.63 -14.41 -16.91
N GLY A 79 -29.14 -14.65 -15.70
CA GLY A 79 -28.42 -15.89 -15.36
C GLY A 79 -27.01 -16.01 -15.95
N ASP A 80 -26.67 -15.13 -16.92
CA ASP A 80 -25.36 -15.10 -17.60
C ASP A 80 -24.39 -14.08 -16.97
N GLY A 81 -24.60 -13.76 -15.71
CA GLY A 81 -23.76 -12.83 -14.97
C GLY A 81 -24.12 -11.36 -15.21
N LYS A 82 -25.36 -11.05 -15.61
CA LYS A 82 -25.88 -9.69 -15.68
C LYS A 82 -27.02 -9.53 -14.68
N LEU A 83 -26.84 -8.62 -13.75
CA LEU A 83 -27.86 -8.27 -12.77
C LEU A 83 -27.93 -6.75 -12.64
N TYR A 84 -29.04 -6.18 -13.09
CA TYR A 84 -29.26 -4.75 -13.10
C TYR A 84 -30.70 -4.35 -12.81
N ALA A 85 -30.90 -3.13 -12.33
CA ALA A 85 -32.18 -2.49 -12.23
C ALA A 85 -32.33 -1.42 -13.33
N ARG A 86 -33.39 -1.51 -14.11
CA ARG A 86 -33.84 -0.45 -15.01
C ARG A 86 -34.84 0.42 -14.26
N ILE A 87 -34.44 1.67 -14.01
CA ILE A 87 -35.23 2.66 -13.30
C ILE A 87 -35.83 3.60 -14.33
N ALA A 88 -37.12 3.45 -14.62
CA ALA A 88 -37.83 4.31 -15.54
C ALA A 88 -38.22 5.61 -14.82
N LEU A 89 -37.82 6.73 -15.40
CA LEU A 89 -38.15 8.06 -14.84
C LEU A 89 -39.55 8.51 -15.25
N PRO A 90 -40.21 9.35 -14.44
CA PRO A 90 -41.44 10.00 -14.87
C PRO A 90 -41.16 10.93 -16.08
N PRO A 91 -42.17 11.20 -16.93
CA PRO A 91 -42.06 12.16 -18.00
C PRO A 91 -41.58 13.54 -17.48
N PHE A 92 -40.85 14.25 -18.31
CA PHE A 92 -40.38 15.62 -18.04
C PHE A 92 -41.13 16.58 -18.97
N ASP A 93 -41.70 17.62 -18.41
CA ASP A 93 -42.34 18.68 -19.19
C ASP A 93 -41.30 19.60 -19.90
N ALA A 94 -40.08 19.62 -19.40
CA ALA A 94 -38.93 20.34 -19.95
C ALA A 94 -37.61 19.60 -19.59
N PRO A 95 -36.48 19.93 -20.26
CA PRO A 95 -35.18 19.42 -19.85
C PRO A 95 -34.91 19.67 -18.35
N GLY A 96 -34.58 18.63 -17.62
CA GLY A 96 -34.40 18.66 -16.16
C GLY A 96 -33.28 17.75 -15.69
N THR A 97 -32.91 17.92 -14.45
CA THR A 97 -31.88 17.12 -13.75
C THR A 97 -32.55 16.15 -12.81
N VAL A 98 -32.06 14.93 -12.73
CA VAL A 98 -32.39 13.95 -11.72
C VAL A 98 -31.18 13.71 -10.84
N LEU A 99 -31.37 13.72 -9.53
CA LEU A 99 -30.33 13.44 -8.58
C LEU A 99 -30.47 12.02 -8.04
N LEU A 100 -29.42 11.24 -8.18
CA LEU A 100 -29.28 9.91 -7.61
C LEU A 100 -28.19 9.95 -6.54
N LYS A 101 -28.50 9.49 -5.34
CA LYS A 101 -27.53 9.23 -4.29
C LYS A 101 -27.36 7.75 -4.05
N ILE A 102 -26.12 7.32 -3.81
CA ILE A 102 -25.78 5.92 -3.56
C ILE A 102 -24.80 5.85 -2.39
N ALA A 103 -25.04 4.91 -1.48
CA ALA A 103 -24.08 4.50 -0.47
C ALA A 103 -23.76 3.02 -0.63
N VAL A 104 -22.54 2.66 -0.27
CA VAL A 104 -22.05 1.27 -0.28
C VAL A 104 -21.56 0.88 1.09
N SER A 105 -21.63 -0.42 1.41
CA SER A 105 -21.10 -1.00 2.64
C SER A 105 -20.50 -2.38 2.34
N LEU A 106 -19.42 -2.72 3.04
CA LEU A 106 -18.88 -4.07 3.05
C LEU A 106 -19.54 -4.95 4.11
N ARG A 107 -20.28 -4.36 5.04
CA ARG A 107 -20.87 -5.03 6.21
C ARG A 107 -22.30 -5.54 5.96
N SER A 108 -23.20 -4.66 5.53
CA SER A 108 -24.60 -5.03 5.31
C SER A 108 -25.39 -3.99 4.51
N GLU A 109 -26.54 -4.38 3.96
CA GLU A 109 -27.47 -3.44 3.32
C GLU A 109 -28.03 -2.42 4.32
N SER A 110 -28.34 -2.84 5.55
CA SER A 110 -28.80 -1.92 6.59
C SER A 110 -27.75 -0.84 6.89
N ASN A 111 -26.47 -1.21 6.87
CA ASN A 111 -25.40 -0.26 7.05
C ASN A 111 -25.25 0.70 5.84
N ALA A 112 -25.44 0.21 4.62
CA ALA A 112 -25.49 1.06 3.43
C ALA A 112 -26.66 2.07 3.49
N ARG A 113 -27.85 1.64 3.96
CA ARG A 113 -29.01 2.52 4.21
C ARG A 113 -28.69 3.57 5.28
N LYS A 114 -28.04 3.19 6.39
CA LYS A 114 -27.56 4.11 7.43
C LYS A 114 -26.63 5.17 6.83
N PHE A 115 -25.63 4.77 6.08
CA PHE A 115 -24.70 5.71 5.42
C PHE A 115 -25.40 6.63 4.43
N LEU A 116 -26.36 6.12 3.65
CA LEU A 116 -27.15 6.93 2.73
C LEU A 116 -27.92 8.03 3.45
N ALA A 117 -28.47 7.73 4.62
CA ALA A 117 -29.23 8.68 5.41
C ALA A 117 -28.35 9.69 6.14
N GLU A 118 -27.23 9.25 6.74
CA GLU A 118 -26.38 10.08 7.60
C GLU A 118 -25.39 10.93 6.80
N GLN A 119 -24.76 10.35 5.76
CA GLN A 119 -23.71 11.04 5.00
C GLN A 119 -24.25 11.88 3.86
N ILE A 120 -25.42 11.50 3.31
CA ILE A 120 -26.11 12.23 2.24
C ILE A 120 -27.58 12.42 2.62
N PRO A 121 -27.89 13.24 3.63
CA PRO A 121 -29.25 13.36 4.18
C PRO A 121 -30.29 13.94 3.21
N GLY A 122 -29.86 14.59 2.14
CA GLY A 122 -30.72 15.15 1.10
C GLY A 122 -30.24 14.79 -0.30
N HIS A 123 -30.77 15.54 -1.30
CA HIS A 123 -30.36 15.45 -2.70
C HIS A 123 -29.74 16.78 -3.17
N ASP A 124 -28.92 17.40 -2.31
CA ASP A 124 -28.21 18.65 -2.63
C ASP A 124 -26.79 18.33 -3.09
N PHE A 125 -26.62 18.20 -4.40
CA PHE A 125 -25.32 17.88 -5.02
C PHE A 125 -24.26 18.95 -4.70
N GLU A 126 -24.63 20.24 -4.77
CA GLU A 126 -23.66 21.33 -4.55
C GLU A 126 -23.20 21.37 -3.09
N LYS A 127 -24.07 21.06 -2.15
CA LYS A 127 -23.71 20.94 -0.73
C LYS A 127 -22.73 19.79 -0.49
N VAL A 128 -22.98 18.62 -1.07
CA VAL A 128 -22.08 17.46 -0.95
C VAL A 128 -20.71 17.76 -1.58
N LYS A 129 -20.70 18.35 -2.76
CA LYS A 129 -19.49 18.77 -3.48
C LYS A 129 -18.69 19.81 -2.68
N ALA A 130 -19.37 20.80 -2.10
CA ALA A 130 -18.72 21.80 -1.25
C ALA A 130 -18.08 21.18 0.00
N ALA A 131 -18.80 20.28 0.69
CA ALA A 131 -18.30 19.59 1.87
C ALA A 131 -17.09 18.69 1.55
N ALA A 132 -17.13 17.97 0.43
CA ALA A 132 -15.99 17.19 -0.04
C ALA A 132 -14.77 18.06 -0.35
N ARG A 133 -14.99 19.17 -1.06
CA ARG A 133 -13.93 20.15 -1.37
C ARG A 133 -13.30 20.75 -0.10
N GLU A 134 -14.13 21.13 0.87
CA GLU A 134 -13.65 21.66 2.15
C GLU A 134 -12.81 20.62 2.91
N THR A 135 -13.26 19.36 2.94
CA THR A 135 -12.55 18.28 3.59
C THR A 135 -11.16 18.05 2.95
N TRP A 136 -11.07 18.03 1.63
CA TRP A 136 -9.80 17.91 0.94
C TRP A 136 -8.91 19.13 1.12
N ASN A 137 -9.46 20.35 1.04
CA ASN A 137 -8.70 21.58 1.29
C ASN A 137 -8.09 21.59 2.69
N ARG A 138 -8.83 21.16 3.71
CA ARG A 138 -8.32 21.09 5.09
C ARG A 138 -7.16 20.12 5.20
N ARG A 139 -7.23 18.95 4.55
CA ARG A 139 -6.14 17.97 4.53
C ARG A 139 -4.92 18.48 3.76
N LEU A 140 -5.11 19.04 2.59
CA LEU A 140 -4.02 19.56 1.76
C LEU A 140 -3.35 20.79 2.37
N ASN A 141 -4.08 21.59 3.14
CA ASN A 141 -3.53 22.74 3.87
C ASN A 141 -2.68 22.35 5.09
N SER A 142 -2.52 21.05 5.39
CA SER A 142 -1.57 20.60 6.42
C SER A 142 -0.12 20.96 6.08
N ILE A 143 0.19 21.14 4.80
CA ILE A 143 1.47 21.71 4.33
C ILE A 143 1.15 22.83 3.35
N GLN A 144 1.72 24.00 3.63
CA GLN A 144 1.62 25.15 2.73
C GLN A 144 2.99 25.42 2.11
N ILE A 145 3.03 25.52 0.79
CA ILE A 145 4.26 25.86 0.07
C ILE A 145 4.13 27.26 -0.52
N ASP A 146 5.22 28.03 -0.41
CA ASP A 146 5.38 29.32 -1.07
C ASP A 146 6.28 29.16 -2.29
N THR A 147 5.72 29.38 -3.46
CA THR A 147 6.44 29.31 -4.75
C THR A 147 5.67 30.05 -5.83
N GLU A 148 6.38 30.72 -6.71
CA GLU A 148 5.80 31.36 -7.90
C GLU A 148 5.48 30.34 -9.00
N SER A 149 5.99 29.11 -8.92
CA SER A 149 5.79 28.06 -9.92
C SER A 149 4.45 27.35 -9.72
N GLU A 150 3.47 27.64 -10.55
CA GLU A 150 2.18 26.93 -10.59
C GLU A 150 2.35 25.44 -10.89
N THR A 151 3.35 25.08 -11.70
CA THR A 151 3.69 23.67 -11.97
C THR A 151 4.16 22.97 -10.70
N ALA A 152 5.07 23.58 -9.93
CA ALA A 152 5.53 23.02 -8.67
C ALA A 152 4.40 22.86 -7.66
N LYS A 153 3.49 23.83 -7.54
CA LYS A 153 2.28 23.72 -6.71
C LYS A 153 1.43 22.54 -7.08
N LYS A 154 1.13 22.38 -8.38
CA LYS A 154 0.29 21.27 -8.86
C LYS A 154 0.94 19.92 -8.58
N ILE A 155 2.22 19.75 -8.88
CA ILE A 155 2.95 18.50 -8.59
C ILE A 155 2.92 18.21 -7.09
N PHE A 156 3.24 19.19 -6.26
CA PHE A 156 3.30 19.02 -4.81
C PHE A 156 1.94 18.61 -4.22
N TYR A 157 0.88 19.36 -4.51
CA TYR A 157 -0.43 19.05 -3.95
C TYR A 157 -1.08 17.80 -4.52
N THR A 158 -0.74 17.43 -5.77
CA THR A 158 -1.14 16.13 -6.32
C THR A 158 -0.45 14.98 -5.60
N ALA A 159 0.85 15.08 -5.35
CA ALA A 159 1.60 14.08 -4.58
C ALA A 159 1.07 13.98 -3.14
N LEU A 160 0.82 15.11 -2.49
CA LEU A 160 0.23 15.14 -1.15
C LEU A 160 -1.18 14.52 -1.13
N TYR A 161 -2.02 14.82 -2.14
CA TYR A 161 -3.33 14.18 -2.30
C TYR A 161 -3.21 12.66 -2.41
N HIS A 162 -2.31 12.15 -3.26
CA HIS A 162 -2.08 10.71 -3.39
C HIS A 162 -1.64 10.07 -2.07
N SER A 163 -0.83 10.77 -1.26
CA SER A 163 -0.39 10.27 0.04
C SER A 163 -1.54 10.05 1.04
N PHE A 164 -2.70 10.68 0.84
CA PHE A 164 -3.88 10.53 1.69
C PHE A 164 -4.90 9.48 1.21
N LEU A 165 -4.72 8.87 0.03
CA LEU A 165 -5.75 8.01 -0.56
C LEU A 165 -5.92 6.67 0.14
N MET A 166 -4.84 6.08 0.67
CA MET A 166 -4.79 4.80 1.38
C MET A 166 -3.94 4.93 2.65
N ALA A 167 -4.21 4.23 3.76
CA ALA A 167 -5.37 3.39 4.00
C ALA A 167 -6.62 4.25 4.20
N ARG A 168 -7.81 3.63 4.04
CA ARG A 168 -9.11 4.31 4.19
C ARG A 168 -9.67 4.10 5.58
N ASP A 169 -10.35 5.11 6.09
CA ASP A 169 -11.18 4.98 7.28
C ASP A 169 -12.48 4.27 6.94
N ARG A 170 -12.63 3.06 7.45
CA ARG A 170 -13.84 2.23 7.33
C ARG A 170 -14.48 1.97 8.69
N THR A 171 -14.33 2.89 9.61
CA THR A 171 -14.98 2.83 10.92
C THR A 171 -16.49 2.68 10.73
N GLY A 172 -17.08 1.69 11.41
CA GLY A 172 -18.49 1.33 11.25
C GLY A 172 -18.82 0.50 10.00
N ASP A 173 -17.81 0.12 9.19
CA ASP A 173 -17.98 -0.69 7.97
C ASP A 173 -17.03 -1.89 7.91
N ASN A 174 -16.53 -2.36 9.04
CA ASN A 174 -15.72 -3.57 9.11
C ASN A 174 -16.60 -4.79 8.77
N PRO A 175 -16.29 -5.56 7.70
CA PRO A 175 -17.12 -6.70 7.29
C PRO A 175 -17.04 -7.90 8.23
N HIS A 176 -16.07 -7.90 9.15
CA HIS A 176 -15.76 -9.04 10.02
C HIS A 176 -16.30 -8.89 11.43
N THR A 177 -16.78 -7.72 11.80
CA THR A 177 -17.29 -7.44 13.14
C THR A 177 -18.44 -6.44 13.11
N ASP A 178 -19.35 -6.55 14.08
CA ASP A 178 -20.42 -5.57 14.29
C ASP A 178 -19.98 -4.38 15.12
N SER A 179 -18.71 -4.31 15.49
CA SER A 179 -18.13 -3.19 16.23
C SER A 179 -17.98 -1.94 15.37
N ASP A 180 -18.26 -0.80 15.96
CA ASP A 180 -17.96 0.53 15.39
C ASP A 180 -16.61 1.06 15.92
N THR A 181 -15.71 0.18 16.38
CA THR A 181 -14.34 0.57 16.73
C THR A 181 -13.59 1.13 15.51
N PRO A 182 -12.67 2.06 15.71
CA PRO A 182 -11.87 2.59 14.62
C PRO A 182 -11.25 1.48 13.78
N HIS A 183 -11.51 1.52 12.47
CA HIS A 183 -11.02 0.53 11.52
C HIS A 183 -10.45 1.22 10.28
N MET A 184 -9.15 1.05 10.09
CA MET A 184 -8.48 1.46 8.87
C MET A 184 -8.25 0.23 8.00
N ASP A 185 -8.49 0.36 6.71
CA ASP A 185 -8.32 -0.74 5.76
C ASP A 185 -7.77 -0.26 4.42
N ASP A 186 -7.57 -1.19 3.49
CA ASP A 186 -6.87 -0.93 2.24
C ASP A 186 -5.43 -0.42 2.48
N HIS A 187 -4.69 -1.10 3.36
CA HIS A 187 -3.27 -0.84 3.62
C HIS A 187 -2.40 -1.35 2.47
N TYR A 188 -2.81 -1.05 1.27
CA TYR A 188 -2.20 -1.58 0.07
C TYR A 188 -0.73 -1.19 -0.05
N CYS A 189 0.12 -2.15 -0.44
CA CYS A 189 1.55 -1.96 -0.64
C CYS A 189 2.28 -1.34 0.56
N ILE A 190 2.24 -2.01 1.73
CA ILE A 190 2.99 -1.52 2.90
C ILE A 190 4.49 -1.52 2.63
N TRP A 191 5.00 -2.39 1.76
CA TRP A 191 6.35 -2.37 1.25
C TRP A 191 6.77 -1.00 0.67
N ASP A 192 5.85 -0.29 0.01
CA ASP A 192 6.04 1.07 -0.47
C ASP A 192 5.87 2.09 0.66
N THR A 193 4.77 1.98 1.38
CA THR A 193 4.27 3.05 2.24
C THR A 193 5.02 3.20 3.55
N TRP A 194 5.67 2.15 4.06
CA TRP A 194 6.48 2.25 5.27
C TRP A 194 7.69 3.16 5.09
N ARG A 195 8.23 3.24 3.86
CA ARG A 195 9.48 3.98 3.56
C ARG A 195 9.31 5.49 3.68
N THR A 196 8.18 6.02 3.28
CA THR A 196 7.96 7.48 3.23
C THR A 196 6.60 7.91 3.74
N LYS A 197 5.52 7.25 3.33
CA LYS A 197 4.15 7.69 3.61
C LYS A 197 3.80 7.59 5.09
N TYR A 198 4.05 6.46 5.77
CA TYR A 198 3.78 6.35 7.20
C TYR A 198 4.61 7.33 8.05
N PRO A 199 5.92 7.51 7.81
CA PRO A 199 6.69 8.58 8.45
C PRO A 199 6.11 9.99 8.22
N LEU A 200 5.63 10.29 7.01
CA LEU A 200 4.96 11.55 6.70
C LEU A 200 3.65 11.69 7.50
N MET A 201 2.83 10.64 7.54
CA MET A 201 1.57 10.67 8.30
C MET A 201 1.80 10.81 9.80
N THR A 202 2.88 10.28 10.36
CA THR A 202 3.24 10.50 11.77
C THR A 202 3.43 12.00 12.06
N LEU A 203 3.95 12.76 11.11
CA LEU A 203 4.11 14.21 11.25
C LEU A 203 2.81 14.99 11.01
N LEU A 204 1.97 14.55 10.08
CA LEU A 204 0.80 15.30 9.62
C LEU A 204 -0.51 14.88 10.28
N ASN A 205 -0.62 13.63 10.68
CA ASN A 205 -1.86 13.02 11.17
C ASN A 205 -1.57 11.78 12.03
N GLU A 206 -1.02 11.99 13.20
CA GLU A 206 -0.64 10.92 14.14
C GLU A 206 -1.78 9.94 14.42
N SER A 207 -3.00 10.46 14.60
CA SER A 207 -4.19 9.62 14.83
C SER A 207 -4.49 8.65 13.68
N TYR A 208 -4.10 8.97 12.46
CA TYR A 208 -4.21 8.06 11.32
C TYR A 208 -3.28 6.85 11.50
N VAL A 209 -2.04 7.09 11.94
CA VAL A 209 -1.06 6.03 12.18
C VAL A 209 -1.51 5.15 13.34
N ALA A 210 -1.96 5.74 14.45
CA ALA A 210 -2.49 4.99 15.60
C ALA A 210 -3.67 4.09 15.21
N ARG A 211 -4.63 4.61 14.44
CA ARG A 211 -5.77 3.83 13.96
C ARG A 211 -5.36 2.71 12.99
N SER A 212 -4.36 2.96 12.14
CA SER A 212 -3.81 1.93 11.26
C SER A 212 -3.22 0.78 12.07
N ILE A 213 -2.40 1.08 13.09
CA ILE A 213 -1.78 0.06 13.95
C ILE A 213 -2.85 -0.69 14.75
N ASN A 214 -3.86 0.00 15.30
CA ASN A 214 -4.96 -0.66 16.00
C ASN A 214 -5.75 -1.60 15.07
N SER A 215 -5.85 -1.28 13.78
CA SER A 215 -6.46 -2.17 12.78
C SER A 215 -5.59 -3.39 12.48
N PHE A 216 -4.26 -3.27 12.51
CA PHE A 216 -3.35 -4.41 12.44
C PHE A 216 -3.50 -5.32 13.67
N ILE A 217 -3.63 -4.73 14.86
CA ILE A 217 -3.85 -5.48 16.11
C ILE A 217 -5.16 -6.27 16.04
N GLU A 218 -6.28 -5.62 15.66
CA GLU A 218 -7.60 -6.27 15.53
C GLU A 218 -7.52 -7.45 14.54
N ARG A 219 -6.92 -7.22 13.38
CA ARG A 219 -6.77 -8.24 12.37
C ARG A 219 -5.94 -9.42 12.86
N PHE A 220 -4.79 -9.16 13.48
CA PHE A 220 -3.92 -10.20 14.03
C PHE A 220 -4.63 -11.03 15.10
N GLU A 221 -5.37 -10.41 16.00
CA GLU A 221 -6.10 -11.11 17.05
C GLU A 221 -7.27 -11.95 16.52
N ARG A 222 -7.89 -11.52 15.45
CA ARG A 222 -9.00 -12.23 14.82
C ARG A 222 -8.54 -13.38 13.93
N THR A 223 -7.44 -13.23 13.20
CA THR A 223 -6.99 -14.19 12.18
C THR A 223 -5.76 -14.98 12.60
N GLY A 224 -5.01 -14.56 13.60
CA GLY A 224 -3.70 -15.10 13.97
C GLY A 224 -2.58 -14.68 13.01
N ALA A 225 -2.87 -13.82 12.02
CA ALA A 225 -1.91 -13.33 11.05
C ALA A 225 -2.18 -11.87 10.68
N CYS A 226 -1.13 -11.09 10.56
CA CYS A 226 -1.19 -9.74 9.99
C CYS A 226 -0.12 -9.67 8.93
N GLN A 227 -0.52 -9.68 7.70
CA GLN A 227 0.44 -9.71 6.62
C GLN A 227 1.01 -8.35 6.33
N PRO A 228 2.30 -8.34 6.11
CA PRO A 228 3.10 -7.15 6.17
C PRO A 228 3.01 -6.24 4.95
N THR A 229 2.55 -6.75 3.82
CA THR A 229 2.65 -6.00 2.56
C THR A 229 1.31 -5.52 2.05
N TYR A 230 0.36 -6.43 1.96
CA TYR A 230 -1.01 -6.13 1.61
C TYR A 230 -1.92 -6.46 2.77
N THR A 231 -2.77 -5.54 3.13
CA THR A 231 -3.81 -5.75 4.11
C THR A 231 -5.07 -5.11 3.56
N SER A 232 -6.07 -5.92 3.30
CA SER A 232 -7.36 -5.48 2.77
C SER A 232 -8.48 -6.21 3.50
N SER A 233 -9.68 -5.66 3.42
CA SER A 233 -10.88 -6.28 3.99
C SER A 233 -11.15 -7.69 3.45
N LEU A 234 -10.49 -8.08 2.37
CA LEU A 234 -10.64 -9.39 1.74
C LEU A 234 -9.80 -10.50 2.39
N GLU A 235 -9.08 -10.20 3.46
CA GLU A 235 -8.24 -11.16 4.17
C GLU A 235 -7.13 -11.79 3.30
N TRP A 236 -6.86 -11.19 2.16
CA TRP A 236 -5.80 -11.65 1.30
C TRP A 236 -4.51 -10.97 1.65
N GLU A 237 -3.47 -11.74 1.63
CA GLU A 237 -2.17 -11.34 2.10
C GLU A 237 -1.07 -11.88 1.17
N ALA A 238 -0.20 -10.98 0.68
CA ALA A 238 0.98 -11.33 -0.08
C ALA A 238 2.17 -10.49 0.34
N LYS A 239 3.32 -11.11 0.48
CA LYS A 239 4.57 -10.42 0.75
C LYS A 239 5.19 -9.96 -0.55
N GLN A 240 5.57 -8.68 -0.64
CA GLN A 240 6.42 -8.15 -1.71
C GLN A 240 7.91 -8.23 -1.30
N GLY A 241 8.21 -8.06 -0.04
CA GLY A 241 9.56 -8.11 0.49
C GLY A 241 9.58 -8.81 1.85
N GLY A 242 9.62 -8.02 2.91
CA GLY A 242 9.67 -8.48 4.29
C GLY A 242 8.33 -8.49 5.02
N ASP A 243 8.41 -8.31 6.32
CA ASP A 243 7.29 -8.10 7.22
C ASP A 243 7.16 -6.59 7.53
N ASP A 244 6.70 -5.83 6.53
CA ASP A 244 6.80 -4.36 6.51
C ASP A 244 5.87 -3.66 7.52
N VAL A 245 4.84 -4.34 8.01
CA VAL A 245 4.03 -3.88 9.14
C VAL A 245 4.89 -3.65 10.39
N ASP A 246 5.94 -4.46 10.58
CA ASP A 246 6.87 -4.32 11.70
C ASP A 246 7.57 -2.95 11.65
N ASN A 247 7.97 -2.52 10.46
CA ASN A 247 8.63 -1.23 10.26
C ASN A 247 7.69 -0.08 10.62
N VAL A 248 6.41 -0.17 10.23
CA VAL A 248 5.40 0.84 10.56
C VAL A 248 5.15 0.91 12.07
N ILE A 249 4.99 -0.25 12.73
CA ILE A 249 4.74 -0.32 14.17
C ILE A 249 5.92 0.23 14.96
N VAL A 250 7.13 -0.21 14.62
CA VAL A 250 8.33 0.17 15.38
C VAL A 250 8.70 1.63 15.17
N ASP A 251 8.59 2.15 13.95
CA ASP A 251 8.81 3.57 13.66
C ASP A 251 7.85 4.46 14.46
N ALA A 252 6.56 4.11 14.48
CA ALA A 252 5.55 4.83 15.24
C ALA A 252 5.79 4.76 16.76
N TRP A 253 6.18 3.59 17.27
CA TRP A 253 6.51 3.39 18.67
C TRP A 253 7.71 4.24 19.10
N LEU A 254 8.79 4.24 18.32
CA LEU A 254 9.99 5.06 18.57
C LEU A 254 9.70 6.56 18.56
N LYS A 255 8.71 6.99 17.76
CA LYS A 255 8.28 8.39 17.68
C LYS A 255 7.25 8.78 18.74
N GLY A 256 6.85 7.86 19.60
CA GLY A 256 5.94 8.12 20.71
C GLY A 256 4.49 8.35 20.28
N VAL A 257 4.02 7.77 19.18
CA VAL A 257 2.63 7.88 18.73
C VAL A 257 1.68 7.44 19.85
N GLU A 258 0.69 8.28 20.17
CA GLU A 258 -0.28 8.02 21.21
C GLU A 258 -1.49 7.22 20.71
N GLY A 259 -2.23 6.59 21.64
CA GLY A 259 -3.48 5.88 21.33
C GLY A 259 -3.31 4.46 20.78
N VAL A 260 -2.14 3.85 20.96
CA VAL A 260 -1.84 2.46 20.59
C VAL A 260 -1.55 1.63 21.84
N ASP A 261 -2.11 0.41 21.93
CA ASP A 261 -1.66 -0.59 22.89
C ASP A 261 -0.36 -1.25 22.39
N TRP A 262 0.76 -0.72 22.84
CA TRP A 262 2.07 -1.17 22.40
C TRP A 262 2.42 -2.60 22.82
N THR A 263 1.84 -3.09 23.90
CA THR A 263 2.01 -4.50 24.30
C THR A 263 1.35 -5.43 23.27
N ARG A 264 0.15 -5.09 22.81
CA ARG A 264 -0.54 -5.84 21.76
C ARG A 264 0.16 -5.70 20.41
N ALA A 265 0.62 -4.49 20.07
CA ALA A 265 1.38 -4.25 18.84
C ALA A 265 2.69 -5.05 18.80
N TYR A 266 3.41 -5.13 19.94
CA TYR A 266 4.63 -5.92 20.03
C TYR A 266 4.39 -7.41 19.79
N ARG A 267 3.22 -7.94 20.13
CA ARG A 267 2.89 -9.35 19.82
C ARG A 267 2.93 -9.65 18.32
N ILE A 268 2.52 -8.70 17.47
CA ILE A 268 2.61 -8.82 16.02
C ILE A 268 4.07 -8.89 15.58
N VAL A 269 4.86 -7.89 15.98
CA VAL A 269 6.28 -7.76 15.60
C VAL A 269 7.07 -8.99 16.06
N ARG A 270 6.85 -9.43 17.30
CA ARG A 270 7.48 -10.63 17.83
C ARG A 270 7.06 -11.91 17.09
N PHE A 271 5.76 -12.02 16.76
CA PHE A 271 5.25 -13.16 16.01
C PHE A 271 5.90 -13.25 14.61
N HIS A 272 5.96 -12.15 13.89
CA HIS A 272 6.61 -12.10 12.59
C HIS A 272 8.08 -12.50 12.70
N ALA A 273 8.82 -11.89 13.59
CA ALA A 273 10.24 -12.15 13.76
C ALA A 273 10.57 -13.62 14.08
N LEU A 274 9.68 -14.32 14.80
CA LEU A 274 9.92 -15.70 15.26
C LEU A 274 9.25 -16.77 14.40
N ASN A 275 8.18 -16.44 13.64
CA ASN A 275 7.32 -17.46 13.03
C ASN A 275 7.13 -17.32 11.52
N THR A 276 7.35 -16.14 10.92
CA THR A 276 7.05 -15.92 9.49
C THR A 276 8.28 -15.96 8.58
N ARG A 277 9.49 -15.93 9.15
CA ARG A 277 10.73 -16.10 8.39
C ARG A 277 10.85 -17.51 7.86
N SER A 278 11.43 -17.71 6.68
CA SER A 278 11.69 -19.05 6.18
C SER A 278 12.63 -19.83 7.10
N HIS A 279 12.48 -21.15 7.14
CA HIS A 279 13.35 -22.02 7.92
C HIS A 279 14.82 -21.86 7.50
N GLU A 280 15.06 -21.70 6.20
CA GLU A 280 16.40 -21.52 5.63
C GLU A 280 17.01 -20.20 6.11
N TYR A 281 16.25 -19.09 6.11
CA TYR A 281 16.73 -17.83 6.64
C TYR A 281 17.07 -17.91 8.13
N LEU A 282 16.23 -18.55 8.93
CA LEU A 282 16.49 -18.72 10.38
C LEU A 282 17.76 -19.54 10.64
N ARG A 283 18.02 -20.56 9.82
CA ARG A 283 19.17 -21.45 9.96
C ARG A 283 20.47 -20.88 9.38
N LEU A 284 20.39 -20.31 8.19
CA LEU A 284 21.56 -19.87 7.41
C LEU A 284 21.85 -18.37 7.56
N GLY A 285 20.79 -17.56 7.77
CA GLY A 285 20.81 -16.11 7.69
C GLY A 285 20.68 -15.59 6.26
N TRP A 286 20.35 -16.45 5.29
CA TRP A 286 19.95 -16.07 3.93
C TRP A 286 18.95 -17.08 3.37
N GLN A 287 18.26 -16.71 2.31
CA GLN A 287 17.42 -17.62 1.55
C GLN A 287 18.22 -18.17 0.36
N PRO A 288 18.38 -19.50 0.22
CA PRO A 288 18.93 -20.10 -0.99
C PRO A 288 18.02 -19.84 -2.20
N GLU A 289 18.61 -19.83 -3.39
CA GLU A 289 17.87 -19.59 -4.65
C GLU A 289 16.75 -20.59 -4.90
N THR A 290 16.88 -21.81 -4.38
CA THR A 290 15.88 -22.86 -4.52
C THR A 290 14.70 -22.75 -3.56
N GLY A 291 14.84 -21.94 -2.52
CA GLY A 291 13.85 -21.88 -1.42
C GLY A 291 12.74 -20.86 -1.61
N SER A 292 12.96 -19.84 -2.41
CA SER A 292 11.97 -18.78 -2.59
C SER A 292 12.31 -17.91 -3.80
N PRO A 293 11.35 -17.51 -4.61
CA PRO A 293 11.53 -16.35 -5.46
C PRO A 293 11.91 -15.14 -4.59
N MET A 294 12.67 -14.20 -5.16
CA MET A 294 13.12 -12.98 -4.45
C MET A 294 14.09 -13.26 -3.28
N SER A 295 14.88 -14.33 -3.34
CA SER A 295 15.71 -14.81 -2.23
C SER A 295 16.64 -13.74 -1.63
N CYS A 296 17.23 -12.86 -2.46
CA CYS A 296 18.10 -11.78 -1.99
C CYS A 296 17.29 -10.66 -1.35
N SER A 297 16.31 -10.11 -2.06
CA SER A 297 15.53 -8.98 -1.56
C SER A 297 14.77 -9.32 -0.26
N ALA A 298 14.15 -10.49 -0.18
CA ALA A 298 13.46 -10.92 1.03
C ALA A 298 14.41 -11.05 2.23
N ALA A 299 15.61 -11.60 2.04
CA ALA A 299 16.57 -11.73 3.12
C ALA A 299 17.11 -10.36 3.61
N LEU A 300 17.27 -9.40 2.71
CA LEU A 300 17.65 -8.03 3.08
C LEU A 300 16.53 -7.33 3.88
N GLU A 301 15.28 -7.45 3.43
CA GLU A 301 14.12 -6.90 4.14
C GLU A 301 13.98 -7.55 5.53
N TYR A 302 14.12 -8.87 5.63
CA TYR A 302 14.09 -9.56 6.94
C TYR A 302 15.18 -9.08 7.88
N ALA A 303 16.39 -8.81 7.38
CA ALA A 303 17.46 -8.26 8.21
C ALA A 303 17.09 -6.88 8.78
N TYR A 304 16.45 -6.04 7.99
CA TYR A 304 15.96 -4.75 8.45
C TYR A 304 14.75 -4.89 9.41
N ASN A 305 13.80 -5.76 9.12
CA ASN A 305 12.69 -6.04 10.03
C ASN A 305 13.19 -6.59 11.38
N ASP A 306 14.22 -7.45 11.37
CA ASP A 306 14.83 -7.98 12.59
C ASP A 306 15.50 -6.86 13.42
N TYR A 307 16.15 -5.90 12.75
CA TYR A 307 16.67 -4.72 13.44
C TYR A 307 15.56 -3.91 14.09
N CYS A 308 14.51 -3.58 13.35
CA CYS A 308 13.35 -2.86 13.91
C CYS A 308 12.75 -3.62 15.10
N ALA A 309 12.50 -4.90 14.93
CA ALA A 309 11.95 -5.75 15.99
C ALA A 309 12.88 -5.83 17.22
N SER A 310 14.20 -5.82 17.03
CA SER A 310 15.15 -5.82 18.14
C SER A 310 15.07 -4.57 19.00
N LEU A 311 14.85 -3.40 18.38
CA LEU A 311 14.68 -2.14 19.12
C LEU A 311 13.42 -2.16 19.98
N MET A 312 12.31 -2.64 19.42
CA MET A 312 11.07 -2.73 20.19
C MET A 312 11.14 -3.79 21.28
N ALA A 313 11.75 -4.96 21.01
CA ALA A 313 11.96 -6.00 22.00
C ALA A 313 12.75 -5.49 23.19
N GLU A 314 13.84 -4.75 22.95
CA GLU A 314 14.66 -4.14 24.03
C GLU A 314 13.82 -3.19 24.86
N GLY A 315 13.08 -2.28 24.23
CA GLY A 315 12.23 -1.32 24.97
C GLY A 315 11.04 -1.94 25.68
N MET A 316 10.59 -3.12 25.24
CA MET A 316 9.53 -3.89 25.91
C MET A 316 10.06 -4.83 27.00
N GLY A 317 11.38 -4.86 27.24
CA GLY A 317 12.03 -5.68 28.26
C GLY A 317 12.27 -7.15 27.85
N ASP A 318 12.05 -7.51 26.59
CA ASP A 318 12.35 -8.84 26.03
C ASP A 318 13.81 -8.88 25.52
N HIS A 319 14.77 -8.77 26.44
CA HIS A 319 16.20 -8.63 26.16
C HIS A 319 16.81 -9.85 25.44
N GLU A 320 16.25 -11.06 25.65
CA GLU A 320 16.71 -12.26 24.97
C GLU A 320 16.37 -12.18 23.48
N THR A 321 15.11 -11.88 23.15
CA THR A 321 14.65 -11.69 21.78
C THR A 321 15.38 -10.51 21.12
N ALA A 322 15.56 -9.39 21.83
CA ALA A 322 16.29 -8.22 21.33
C ALA A 322 17.72 -8.58 20.89
N ARG A 323 18.47 -9.29 21.73
CA ARG A 323 19.84 -9.68 21.45
C ARG A 323 19.92 -10.62 20.23
N MET A 324 19.05 -11.62 20.17
CA MET A 324 18.99 -12.58 19.07
C MET A 324 18.66 -11.87 17.75
N LEU A 325 17.67 -10.98 17.73
CA LEU A 325 17.27 -10.25 16.53
C LEU A 325 18.32 -9.24 16.09
N SER A 326 18.95 -8.53 17.00
CA SER A 326 20.07 -7.63 16.71
C SER A 326 21.23 -8.36 16.03
N GLN A 327 21.57 -9.57 16.48
CA GLN A 327 22.58 -10.38 15.83
C GLN A 327 22.13 -10.85 14.43
N ARG A 328 20.87 -11.28 14.29
CA ARG A 328 20.33 -11.77 13.04
C ARG A 328 20.17 -10.64 12.00
N SER A 329 19.96 -9.41 12.43
CA SER A 329 19.87 -8.26 11.52
C SER A 329 21.18 -8.00 10.74
N CYS A 330 22.32 -8.50 11.19
CA CYS A 330 23.59 -8.44 10.48
C CYS A 330 23.70 -9.48 9.35
N SER A 331 22.70 -10.34 9.17
CA SER A 331 22.75 -11.45 8.20
C SER A 331 22.78 -11.00 6.75
N TRP A 332 22.39 -9.77 6.43
CA TRP A 332 22.49 -9.20 5.08
C TRP A 332 23.91 -9.28 4.51
N GLU A 333 24.96 -9.17 5.36
CA GLU A 333 26.36 -9.28 4.95
C GLU A 333 26.66 -10.65 4.31
N LYS A 334 25.93 -11.70 4.67
CA LYS A 334 26.11 -13.03 4.09
C LYS A 334 25.74 -13.14 2.62
N LEU A 335 24.96 -12.18 2.12
CA LEU A 335 24.62 -12.05 0.70
C LEU A 335 25.48 -11.02 -0.03
N PHE A 336 26.39 -10.34 0.67
CA PHE A 336 27.26 -9.32 0.07
C PHE A 336 28.57 -9.96 -0.40
N ASP A 337 28.65 -10.24 -1.71
CA ASP A 337 29.87 -10.78 -2.34
C ASP A 337 30.87 -9.65 -2.62
N THR A 338 31.89 -9.57 -1.78
CA THR A 338 32.94 -8.55 -1.90
C THR A 338 33.82 -8.70 -3.13
N SER A 339 33.78 -9.87 -3.81
CA SER A 339 34.53 -10.16 -5.03
C SER A 339 33.76 -9.83 -6.32
N LEU A 340 32.42 -9.80 -6.26
CA LEU A 340 31.60 -9.47 -7.42
C LEU A 340 31.84 -8.04 -7.86
N GLU A 341 32.13 -7.87 -9.16
CA GLU A 341 32.50 -6.59 -9.73
C GLU A 341 31.57 -6.15 -10.84
N SER A 342 31.24 -4.86 -10.89
CA SER A 342 30.50 -4.23 -11.98
C SER A 342 30.96 -2.78 -12.13
N ASP A 343 31.26 -2.36 -13.38
CA ASP A 343 31.72 -1.00 -13.73
C ASP A 343 32.90 -0.49 -12.89
N GLY A 344 33.81 -1.39 -12.51
CA GLY A 344 34.99 -1.05 -11.70
C GLY A 344 34.70 -0.86 -10.21
N PHE A 345 33.48 -1.17 -9.73
CA PHE A 345 33.11 -1.22 -8.32
C PHE A 345 32.99 -2.67 -7.87
N LYS A 346 33.46 -2.96 -6.65
CA LYS A 346 33.39 -4.27 -6.01
C LYS A 346 32.37 -4.26 -4.86
N GLY A 347 31.88 -5.44 -4.54
CA GLY A 347 30.95 -5.65 -3.46
C GLY A 347 29.50 -5.44 -3.89
N PHE A 348 28.81 -6.54 -4.16
CA PHE A 348 27.42 -6.53 -4.58
C PHE A 348 26.65 -7.67 -3.89
N VAL A 349 25.38 -7.44 -3.62
CA VAL A 349 24.48 -8.51 -3.18
C VAL A 349 24.31 -9.51 -4.31
N ALA A 350 24.52 -10.79 -3.99
CA ALA A 350 24.42 -11.89 -4.92
C ALA A 350 23.69 -13.08 -4.29
N PRO A 351 22.97 -13.87 -5.09
CA PRO A 351 22.30 -15.07 -4.58
C PRO A 351 23.31 -16.15 -4.21
N ARG A 352 22.95 -16.94 -3.18
CA ARG A 352 23.74 -18.07 -2.70
C ARG A 352 22.93 -19.35 -2.73
N LYS A 353 23.65 -20.45 -3.00
CA LYS A 353 23.13 -21.82 -2.79
C LYS A 353 23.11 -22.15 -1.31
N GLU A 354 22.36 -23.19 -0.95
CA GLU A 354 22.31 -23.69 0.43
C GLU A 354 23.68 -24.07 0.99
N ASN A 355 24.56 -24.62 0.14
CA ASN A 355 25.94 -24.97 0.50
C ASN A 355 26.89 -23.77 0.62
N GLY A 356 26.38 -22.56 0.45
CA GLY A 356 27.13 -21.31 0.56
C GLY A 356 27.86 -20.87 -0.72
N GLN A 357 27.77 -21.62 -1.83
CA GLN A 357 28.35 -21.19 -3.10
C GLN A 357 27.59 -20.01 -3.68
N TRP A 358 28.32 -19.04 -4.22
CA TRP A 358 27.76 -17.92 -4.96
C TRP A 358 27.18 -18.36 -6.31
N ILE A 359 26.12 -17.70 -6.71
CA ILE A 359 25.55 -17.82 -8.05
C ILE A 359 25.99 -16.60 -8.85
N SER A 360 26.57 -16.88 -10.02
CA SER A 360 27.00 -15.82 -10.92
C SER A 360 25.80 -15.04 -11.47
N ILE A 361 25.85 -13.73 -11.33
CA ILE A 361 24.82 -12.82 -11.85
C ILE A 361 25.48 -11.64 -12.58
N ASP A 362 24.71 -10.96 -13.43
CA ASP A 362 25.01 -9.61 -13.88
C ASP A 362 24.36 -8.61 -12.92
N PRO A 363 25.14 -7.80 -12.17
CA PRO A 363 24.57 -6.83 -11.23
C PRO A 363 23.66 -5.78 -11.87
N LYS A 364 23.74 -5.56 -13.18
CA LYS A 364 22.92 -4.58 -13.91
C LYS A 364 21.59 -5.15 -14.39
N LYS A 365 21.47 -6.46 -14.45
CA LYS A 365 20.25 -7.10 -14.93
C LYS A 365 19.12 -6.85 -13.95
N THR A 366 18.02 -6.27 -14.43
CA THR A 366 16.76 -6.22 -13.69
C THR A 366 16.08 -7.59 -13.80
N TYR A 367 15.70 -8.13 -12.67
CA TYR A 367 15.07 -9.44 -12.56
C TYR A 367 13.57 -9.30 -12.49
N GLY A 368 12.85 -10.27 -13.05
CA GLY A 368 11.41 -10.27 -13.05
C GLY A 368 10.83 -10.42 -11.65
N SER A 369 9.75 -9.70 -11.39
CA SER A 369 8.99 -9.78 -10.14
C SER A 369 8.55 -11.21 -9.88
N TRP A 370 8.60 -11.67 -8.63
CA TRP A 370 8.09 -12.96 -8.14
C TRP A 370 8.82 -14.22 -8.60
N VAL A 371 9.87 -14.12 -9.41
CA VAL A 371 10.48 -15.30 -10.05
C VAL A 371 11.96 -15.49 -9.78
N GLU A 372 12.72 -14.40 -9.59
CA GLU A 372 14.17 -14.45 -9.48
C GLU A 372 14.64 -13.80 -8.17
N TYR A 373 15.90 -13.49 -8.05
CA TYR A 373 16.57 -13.15 -6.80
C TYR A 373 16.17 -11.80 -6.19
N PHE A 374 15.76 -10.86 -7.03
CA PHE A 374 15.48 -9.48 -6.64
C PHE A 374 14.06 -9.11 -7.06
N TYR A 375 13.25 -8.70 -6.09
CA TYR A 375 11.92 -8.20 -6.38
C TYR A 375 12.01 -6.84 -7.05
N GLU A 376 11.51 -6.76 -8.28
CA GLU A 376 11.42 -5.52 -9.06
C GLU A 376 12.69 -4.64 -9.05
N GLY A 377 13.85 -5.27 -9.18
CA GLY A 377 15.11 -4.55 -9.09
C GLY A 377 16.31 -5.35 -9.56
N ASN A 378 17.47 -4.83 -9.25
CA ASN A 378 18.76 -5.41 -9.61
C ASN A 378 19.74 -5.33 -8.44
N SER A 379 20.90 -5.95 -8.60
CA SER A 379 21.92 -5.94 -7.56
C SER A 379 22.53 -4.56 -7.32
N TRP A 380 22.55 -3.65 -8.30
CA TRP A 380 23.00 -2.26 -8.09
C TRP A 380 22.15 -1.54 -7.07
N VAL A 381 20.82 -1.72 -7.10
CA VAL A 381 19.88 -1.10 -6.16
C VAL A 381 19.92 -1.80 -4.81
N TYR A 382 19.75 -3.14 -4.81
CA TYR A 382 19.65 -3.88 -3.57
C TYR A 382 20.95 -3.98 -2.77
N SER A 383 22.12 -3.81 -3.42
CA SER A 383 23.40 -3.69 -2.70
C SER A 383 23.54 -2.40 -1.90
N LEU A 384 22.58 -1.48 -2.01
CA LEU A 384 22.51 -0.25 -1.22
C LEU A 384 21.46 -0.33 -0.11
N PHE A 385 20.79 -1.48 0.03
CA PHE A 385 19.71 -1.65 1.01
C PHE A 385 20.20 -2.33 2.30
N ALA A 386 20.82 -1.53 3.16
CA ALA A 386 21.11 -1.86 4.57
C ALA A 386 20.88 -0.61 5.44
N PRO A 387 19.61 -0.11 5.53
CA PRO A 387 19.35 1.21 6.13
C PRO A 387 19.74 1.32 7.59
N HIS A 388 19.81 0.22 8.31
CA HIS A 388 20.23 0.15 9.71
C HIS A 388 21.77 0.10 9.89
N GLN A 389 22.53 -0.10 8.81
CA GLN A 389 24.00 -0.27 8.85
C GLN A 389 24.70 0.40 7.65
N PHE A 390 24.29 1.61 7.28
CA PHE A 390 24.91 2.33 6.16
C PHE A 390 26.42 2.56 6.32
N ASP A 391 26.90 2.75 7.53
CA ASP A 391 28.35 2.90 7.78
C ASP A 391 29.08 1.60 7.45
N ARG A 392 28.55 0.46 7.89
CA ARG A 392 29.11 -0.85 7.56
C ARG A 392 29.01 -1.17 6.07
N LEU A 393 27.92 -0.79 5.42
CA LEU A 393 27.76 -0.91 3.98
C LEU A 393 28.84 -0.08 3.24
N ALA A 394 29.08 1.15 3.67
CA ALA A 394 30.10 1.99 3.09
C ALA A 394 31.50 1.39 3.24
N GLU A 395 31.83 0.77 4.38
CA GLU A 395 33.09 0.04 4.57
C GLU A 395 33.24 -1.09 3.56
N LEU A 396 32.22 -1.91 3.37
CA LEU A 396 32.21 -3.04 2.42
C LEU A 396 32.30 -2.58 0.96
N CYS A 397 31.82 -1.39 0.66
CA CYS A 397 31.95 -0.75 -0.66
C CYS A 397 33.34 -0.12 -0.90
N GLY A 398 34.30 -0.24 0.02
CA GLY A 398 35.63 0.31 -0.07
C GLY A 398 35.80 1.67 0.61
N GLY A 399 34.94 2.00 1.54
CA GLY A 399 34.94 3.22 2.35
C GLY A 399 34.04 4.34 1.80
N PRO A 400 33.80 5.38 2.61
CA PRO A 400 32.85 6.46 2.29
C PRO A 400 33.13 7.13 0.95
N ARG A 401 34.39 7.42 0.64
CA ARG A 401 34.76 8.02 -0.65
C ARG A 401 34.36 7.14 -1.83
N ARG A 402 34.67 5.85 -1.77
CA ARG A 402 34.37 4.91 -2.86
C ARG A 402 32.85 4.68 -3.00
N THR A 403 32.13 4.72 -1.90
CA THR A 403 30.66 4.68 -1.88
C THR A 403 30.06 5.90 -2.57
N VAL A 404 30.59 7.10 -2.33
CA VAL A 404 30.18 8.33 -3.04
C VAL A 404 30.41 8.19 -4.54
N GLU A 405 31.60 7.76 -4.97
CA GLU A 405 31.93 7.55 -6.39
C GLU A 405 30.94 6.53 -7.03
N ARG A 406 30.62 5.44 -6.33
CA ARG A 406 29.67 4.42 -6.78
C ARG A 406 28.26 4.98 -6.93
N LEU A 407 27.78 5.76 -5.97
CA LEU A 407 26.46 6.39 -6.03
C LEU A 407 26.35 7.38 -7.19
N GLU A 408 27.35 8.28 -7.35
CA GLU A 408 27.37 9.22 -8.45
C GLU A 408 27.42 8.52 -9.81
N HIS A 409 28.22 7.46 -9.94
CA HIS A 409 28.25 6.63 -11.14
C HIS A 409 26.88 5.97 -11.39
N GLY A 410 26.29 5.35 -10.36
CA GLY A 410 25.00 4.66 -10.43
C GLY A 410 23.86 5.58 -10.89
N PHE A 411 23.79 6.80 -10.34
CA PHE A 411 22.80 7.79 -10.79
C PHE A 411 23.07 8.29 -12.21
N SER A 412 24.33 8.60 -12.55
CA SER A 412 24.69 9.10 -13.89
C SER A 412 24.43 8.09 -15.00
N ARG A 413 24.59 6.80 -14.69
CA ARG A 413 24.39 5.69 -15.63
C ARG A 413 23.00 5.06 -15.55
N LYS A 414 22.11 5.58 -14.68
CA LYS A 414 20.77 5.03 -14.43
C LYS A 414 20.79 3.55 -13.99
N LEU A 415 21.81 3.16 -13.24
CA LEU A 415 21.94 1.83 -12.65
C LEU A 415 21.23 1.74 -11.30
N ILE A 416 21.06 2.89 -10.62
CA ILE A 416 20.18 3.04 -9.46
C ILE A 416 18.86 3.52 -10.00
N ASP A 417 17.94 2.58 -10.11
CA ASP A 417 16.60 2.86 -10.60
C ASP A 417 15.74 3.42 -9.46
N LEU A 418 15.13 4.59 -9.71
CA LEU A 418 14.19 5.24 -8.81
C LEU A 418 12.73 5.02 -9.26
N ASN A 419 12.54 4.17 -10.26
CA ASN A 419 11.22 3.77 -10.69
C ASN A 419 10.57 2.81 -9.69
N ASN A 420 11.32 2.37 -8.68
CA ASN A 420 10.82 1.45 -7.66
C ASN A 420 11.42 1.76 -6.28
N GLU A 421 10.76 1.33 -5.24
CA GLU A 421 10.91 1.73 -3.84
C GLU A 421 12.29 1.46 -3.24
N PRO A 422 12.98 0.35 -3.53
CA PRO A 422 14.30 0.11 -2.97
C PRO A 422 15.33 1.18 -3.32
N GLY A 423 15.16 1.86 -4.46
CA GLY A 423 16.02 2.95 -4.90
C GLY A 423 15.87 4.24 -4.09
N PHE A 424 14.73 4.46 -3.43
CA PHE A 424 14.42 5.73 -2.74
C PHE A 424 15.37 6.08 -1.61
N LEU A 425 15.99 5.10 -0.97
CA LEU A 425 16.95 5.32 0.11
C LEU A 425 18.35 5.70 -0.39
N ALA A 426 18.70 5.37 -1.63
CA ALA A 426 20.04 5.57 -2.16
C ALA A 426 20.55 7.02 -2.09
N PRO A 427 19.76 8.08 -2.38
CA PRO A 427 20.23 9.46 -2.28
C PRO A 427 20.63 9.88 -0.87
N TYR A 428 20.08 9.23 0.17
CA TYR A 428 20.34 9.57 1.57
C TYR A 428 21.64 8.96 2.10
N ILE A 429 22.19 7.95 1.42
CA ILE A 429 23.48 7.33 1.77
C ILE A 429 24.63 8.35 1.69
N PHE A 430 24.54 9.34 0.82
CA PHE A 430 25.53 10.41 0.78
C PHE A 430 25.71 11.13 2.13
N THR A 431 24.63 11.29 2.89
CA THR A 431 24.67 11.89 4.24
C THR A 431 25.55 11.07 5.19
N HIS A 432 25.44 9.75 5.14
CA HIS A 432 26.29 8.84 5.93
C HIS A 432 27.75 8.85 5.48
N CYS A 433 28.01 9.27 4.25
CA CYS A 433 29.35 9.48 3.72
C CYS A 433 29.86 10.94 3.92
N SER A 434 29.23 11.72 4.80
CA SER A 434 29.54 13.14 5.06
C SER A 434 29.41 14.06 3.82
N ARG A 435 28.50 13.71 2.90
CA ARG A 435 28.22 14.43 1.66
C ARG A 435 26.73 14.80 1.55
N ALA A 436 26.20 15.45 2.60
CA ALA A 436 24.81 15.96 2.60
C ALA A 436 24.51 16.93 1.44
N ASP A 437 25.54 17.62 0.93
CA ASP A 437 25.44 18.44 -0.28
C ASP A 437 24.99 17.62 -1.50
N LEU A 438 25.50 16.39 -1.66
CA LEU A 438 25.10 15.49 -2.74
C LEU A 438 23.69 14.93 -2.51
N THR A 439 23.30 14.64 -1.27
CA THR A 439 21.90 14.29 -0.97
C THR A 439 20.96 15.38 -1.50
N SER A 440 21.19 16.64 -1.13
CA SER A 440 20.38 17.78 -1.59
C SER A 440 20.38 17.91 -3.12
N LYS A 441 21.54 17.78 -3.76
CA LYS A 441 21.69 17.83 -5.23
C LYS A 441 20.86 16.73 -5.91
N TYR A 442 21.02 15.47 -5.49
CA TYR A 442 20.37 14.35 -6.16
C TYR A 442 18.86 14.30 -5.88
N VAL A 443 18.43 14.63 -4.67
CA VAL A 443 17.00 14.74 -4.36
C VAL A 443 16.33 15.83 -5.21
N ALA A 444 16.96 17.01 -5.37
CA ALA A 444 16.44 18.05 -6.25
C ALA A 444 16.41 17.58 -7.72
N GLN A 445 17.49 16.96 -8.21
CA GLN A 445 17.55 16.42 -9.56
C GLN A 445 16.46 15.38 -9.81
N ILE A 446 16.22 14.46 -8.88
CA ILE A 446 15.18 13.44 -8.96
C ILE A 446 13.80 14.10 -9.05
N ARG A 447 13.52 15.05 -8.13
CA ARG A 447 12.27 15.80 -8.15
C ARG A 447 12.02 16.46 -9.50
N ASP A 448 13.03 17.12 -10.05
CA ASP A 448 12.89 17.93 -11.26
C ASP A 448 12.85 17.09 -12.56
N THR A 449 13.37 15.85 -12.53
CA THR A 449 13.47 15.00 -13.72
C THR A 449 12.50 13.81 -13.74
N GLN A 450 12.02 13.37 -12.56
CA GLN A 450 11.17 12.17 -12.45
C GLN A 450 9.69 12.51 -12.24
N PHE A 451 9.35 13.74 -11.85
CA PHE A 451 7.98 14.18 -11.62
C PHE A 451 7.56 15.23 -12.63
N SER A 452 6.35 15.08 -13.19
CA SER A 452 5.79 16.02 -14.15
C SER A 452 4.27 16.15 -14.02
N LEU A 453 3.67 17.14 -14.73
CA LEU A 453 2.21 17.26 -14.80
C LEU A 453 1.57 16.20 -15.70
N GLU A 454 2.30 15.68 -16.68
CA GLU A 454 1.78 14.74 -17.68
C GLU A 454 1.78 13.30 -17.18
N ARG A 455 2.77 12.99 -16.38
CA ARG A 455 2.92 11.69 -15.74
C ARG A 455 3.31 11.94 -14.30
N GLY A 456 2.70 11.28 -13.38
CA GLY A 456 3.15 11.27 -12.02
C GLY A 456 4.61 10.78 -11.95
N TYR A 457 4.93 9.98 -10.99
CA TYR A 457 6.24 9.33 -10.95
C TYR A 457 6.38 8.34 -12.11
N LEU A 458 7.47 8.43 -12.88
CA LEU A 458 7.67 7.62 -14.09
C LEU A 458 7.83 6.11 -13.83
N GLY A 459 8.01 5.70 -12.60
CA GLY A 459 8.19 4.33 -12.20
C GLY A 459 6.93 3.51 -12.15
N ASN A 460 5.83 4.06 -11.72
CA ASN A 460 4.55 3.37 -11.72
C ASN A 460 3.93 3.46 -13.11
N LYS A 461 4.26 2.49 -13.93
CA LYS A 461 3.63 2.28 -15.24
C LYS A 461 2.41 1.36 -15.18
N ASP A 462 2.06 0.88 -14.00
CA ASP A 462 0.96 -0.06 -13.78
C ASP A 462 -0.30 0.62 -13.27
#